data_c0722fbb813bdbc751037f1b6f6e7d86
#
_entry.id   c0722fbb813bdbc751037f1b6f6e7d86
#
_cell.length_a   1.000
_cell.length_b   1.000
_cell.length_c   1.000
_cell.angle_alpha   90.00
_cell.angle_beta   90.00
_cell.angle_gamma   90.00
#
_symmetry.space_group_name_H-M   'P 1'
#
loop_
_entity.id
_entity.type
_entity.pdbx_description
1 polymer ?
#
loop_
_entity_poly.entity_id
_entity_poly.type
_entity_poly.pdbx_seq_one_letter_code
_entity_poly.pdbx_strand_id
1 'polypeptide(L)'
;MQELIFVSGSRKIDILYPKVINRLNEFINNKSHFIIGDCYGVDTLVQSYLHAKKYKNVTIVSSGSSLRCDILDDQWKIIYLNNKNTGTRSFYSIKDKYMTEICDYGLCIWNGSSVSTKNNIERLLLNNKIVEVYINNDDQKIYKNINEFRGEYNNELS
;
A
#
# COMPACT_ATOMS: atom_id res chain seq x y z
N MET A 1 -7.04 20.24 3.11
CA MET A 1 -5.82 19.60 2.59
C MET A 1 -6.15 18.21 2.08
N GLN A 2 -5.50 17.81 0.99
CA GLN A 2 -5.66 16.49 0.41
C GLN A 2 -4.92 15.45 1.27
N GLU A 3 -5.63 14.41 1.68
CA GLU A 3 -5.04 13.32 2.44
C GLU A 3 -4.25 12.40 1.50
N LEU A 4 -3.05 12.01 1.89
CA LEU A 4 -2.19 11.11 1.13
C LEU A 4 -2.28 9.69 1.70
N ILE A 5 -2.84 8.78 0.92
CA ILE A 5 -3.10 7.40 1.32
C ILE A 5 -2.04 6.48 0.73
N PHE A 6 -1.25 5.82 1.58
CA PHE A 6 -0.33 4.78 1.13
C PHE A 6 -1.09 3.46 1.02
N VAL A 7 -1.11 2.88 -0.17
CA VAL A 7 -1.72 1.57 -0.41
C VAL A 7 -0.62 0.51 -0.45
N SER A 8 -0.78 -0.53 0.35
CA SER A 8 0.13 -1.68 0.38
C SER A 8 -0.68 -2.96 0.44
N GLY A 9 -0.14 -4.05 -0.06
CA GLY A 9 -0.84 -5.32 0.04
C GLY A 9 -0.07 -6.51 -0.48
N SER A 10 -0.65 -7.67 -0.27
CA SER A 10 -0.03 -8.94 -0.57
C SER A 10 0.02 -9.22 -2.07
N ARG A 11 1.14 -9.77 -2.53
CA ARG A 11 1.35 -10.09 -3.95
C ARG A 11 0.45 -11.21 -4.44
N LYS A 12 0.00 -12.09 -3.55
CA LYS A 12 -0.83 -13.26 -3.88
C LYS A 12 -2.33 -12.98 -3.88
N ILE A 13 -2.75 -11.77 -3.53
CA ILE A 13 -4.14 -11.36 -3.65
C ILE A 13 -4.42 -11.06 -5.11
N ASP A 14 -5.43 -11.70 -5.68
CA ASP A 14 -5.77 -11.61 -7.10
C ASP A 14 -7.11 -10.92 -7.38
N ILE A 15 -7.83 -10.53 -6.33
CA ILE A 15 -9.10 -9.82 -6.46
C ILE A 15 -9.27 -8.84 -5.31
N LEU A 16 -9.87 -7.67 -5.60
CA LEU A 16 -10.28 -6.71 -4.57
C LEU A 16 -11.71 -7.02 -4.14
N TYR A 17 -11.90 -7.12 -2.83
CA TYR A 17 -13.20 -7.45 -2.25
C TYR A 17 -14.12 -6.24 -2.21
N PRO A 18 -15.46 -6.46 -2.16
CA PRO A 18 -16.41 -5.34 -2.16
C PRO A 18 -16.17 -4.30 -1.08
N LYS A 19 -15.77 -4.70 0.13
CA LYS A 19 -15.47 -3.75 1.20
C LYS A 19 -14.28 -2.86 0.88
N VAL A 20 -13.23 -3.42 0.25
CA VAL A 20 -12.07 -2.65 -0.19
C VAL A 20 -12.46 -1.67 -1.28
N ILE A 21 -13.23 -2.13 -2.25
CA ILE A 21 -13.73 -1.28 -3.35
C ILE A 21 -14.57 -0.14 -2.80
N ASN A 22 -15.47 -0.41 -1.86
CA ASN A 22 -16.27 0.63 -1.21
C ASN A 22 -15.39 1.66 -0.51
N ARG A 23 -14.33 1.19 0.15
CA ARG A 23 -13.40 2.08 0.84
C ARG A 23 -12.60 2.93 -0.13
N LEU A 24 -12.15 2.37 -1.24
CA LEU A 24 -11.48 3.12 -2.30
C LEU A 24 -12.41 4.21 -2.85
N ASN A 25 -13.67 3.89 -3.05
CA ASN A 25 -14.66 4.87 -3.52
C ASN A 25 -14.86 6.02 -2.50
N GLU A 26 -14.84 5.73 -1.21
CA GLU A 26 -14.90 6.79 -0.18
C GLU A 26 -13.69 7.73 -0.29
N PHE A 27 -12.47 7.18 -0.43
CA PHE A 27 -11.28 8.00 -0.63
C PHE A 27 -11.36 8.82 -1.92
N ILE A 28 -11.86 8.23 -3.00
CA ILE A 28 -12.07 8.92 -4.28
C ILE A 28 -13.04 10.09 -4.09
N ASN A 29 -14.16 9.87 -3.40
CA ASN A 29 -15.16 10.91 -3.14
C ASN A 29 -14.60 12.03 -2.28
N ASN A 30 -13.68 11.73 -1.38
CA ASN A 30 -12.99 12.71 -0.55
C ASN A 30 -11.82 13.39 -1.27
N LYS A 31 -11.58 13.04 -2.51
CA LYS A 31 -10.48 13.57 -3.34
C LYS A 31 -9.10 13.31 -2.73
N SER A 32 -8.95 12.18 -2.04
CA SER A 32 -7.66 11.75 -1.50
C SER A 32 -6.67 11.48 -2.61
N HIS A 33 -5.38 11.60 -2.29
CA HIS A 33 -4.30 11.25 -3.20
C HIS A 33 -3.74 9.89 -2.80
N PHE A 34 -3.65 8.96 -3.74
CA PHE A 34 -3.07 7.63 -3.49
C PHE A 34 -1.60 7.60 -3.86
N ILE A 35 -0.80 7.00 -2.99
CA ILE A 35 0.60 6.69 -3.30
C ILE A 35 0.77 5.17 -3.23
N ILE A 36 1.25 4.58 -4.32
CA ILE A 36 1.25 3.13 -4.53
C ILE A 36 2.57 2.71 -5.12
N GLY A 37 3.07 1.54 -4.73
CA GLY A 37 4.26 0.94 -5.33
C GLY A 37 3.97 0.28 -6.67
N ASP A 38 5.01 -0.35 -7.22
CA ASP A 38 4.98 -1.00 -8.54
C ASP A 38 4.98 -2.52 -8.46
N CYS A 39 4.47 -3.08 -7.37
CA CYS A 39 4.47 -4.53 -7.13
C CYS A 39 3.29 -5.22 -7.82
N TYR A 40 3.42 -6.53 -8.03
CA TYR A 40 2.30 -7.37 -8.44
C TYR A 40 1.29 -7.51 -7.30
N GLY A 41 0.10 -8.02 -7.59
CA GLY A 41 -0.94 -8.26 -6.60
C GLY A 41 -1.74 -6.99 -6.30
N VAL A 42 -1.85 -6.63 -5.02
CA VAL A 42 -2.70 -5.50 -4.59
C VAL A 42 -2.34 -4.20 -5.29
N ASP A 43 -1.05 -3.87 -5.44
CA ASP A 43 -0.64 -2.64 -6.11
C ASP A 43 -1.24 -2.55 -7.51
N THR A 44 -1.11 -3.62 -8.30
CA THR A 44 -1.65 -3.67 -9.66
C THR A 44 -3.18 -3.63 -9.69
N LEU A 45 -3.82 -4.35 -8.76
CA LEU A 45 -5.29 -4.37 -8.68
C LEU A 45 -5.86 -2.99 -8.36
N VAL A 46 -5.26 -2.29 -7.42
CA VAL A 46 -5.70 -0.94 -7.05
C VAL A 46 -5.44 0.04 -8.18
N GLN A 47 -4.28 -0.04 -8.82
CA GLN A 47 -3.97 0.78 -10.00
C GLN A 47 -5.01 0.56 -11.10
N SER A 48 -5.34 -0.70 -11.41
CA SER A 48 -6.33 -1.02 -12.44
C SER A 48 -7.70 -0.45 -12.10
N TYR A 49 -8.10 -0.53 -10.84
CA TYR A 49 -9.38 0.02 -10.39
C TYR A 49 -9.41 1.55 -10.54
N LEU A 50 -8.36 2.23 -10.07
CA LEU A 50 -8.28 3.69 -10.16
C LEU A 50 -8.21 4.17 -11.60
N HIS A 51 -7.50 3.45 -12.46
CA HIS A 51 -7.46 3.74 -13.89
C HIS A 51 -8.84 3.61 -14.54
N ALA A 52 -9.57 2.54 -14.23
CA ALA A 52 -10.92 2.32 -14.75
C ALA A 52 -11.90 3.43 -14.31
N LYS A 53 -11.68 4.00 -13.11
CA LYS A 53 -12.45 5.14 -12.60
C LYS A 53 -11.97 6.47 -13.17
N LYS A 54 -10.93 6.48 -13.98
CA LYS A 54 -10.30 7.71 -14.51
C LYS A 54 -9.84 8.65 -13.40
N TYR A 55 -9.40 8.09 -12.29
CA TYR A 55 -8.95 8.85 -11.12
C TYR A 55 -7.54 9.36 -11.33
N LYS A 56 -7.31 10.66 -11.16
CA LYS A 56 -6.03 11.29 -11.51
C LYS A 56 -5.08 11.49 -10.32
N ASN A 57 -5.60 11.48 -9.11
CA ASN A 57 -4.79 11.78 -7.92
C ASN A 57 -4.05 10.53 -7.45
N VAL A 58 -3.08 10.09 -8.26
CA VAL A 58 -2.29 8.89 -8.01
C VAL A 58 -0.82 9.16 -8.30
N THR A 59 0.05 8.70 -7.41
CA THR A 59 1.51 8.70 -7.60
C THR A 59 2.00 7.27 -7.44
N ILE A 60 2.82 6.82 -8.38
CA ILE A 60 3.47 5.51 -8.33
C ILE A 60 4.94 5.70 -7.97
N VAL A 61 5.45 4.85 -7.09
CA VAL A 61 6.84 4.93 -6.63
C VAL A 61 7.58 3.65 -6.98
N SER A 62 8.76 3.81 -7.57
CA SER A 62 9.71 2.73 -7.83
C SER A 62 10.99 2.95 -7.04
N SER A 63 11.57 1.88 -6.49
CA SER A 63 12.87 1.95 -5.82
C SER A 63 14.01 2.25 -6.78
N GLY A 64 13.89 1.87 -8.06
CA GLY A 64 14.92 2.03 -9.06
C GLY A 64 14.64 3.11 -10.07
N SER A 65 15.05 2.87 -11.31
CA SER A 65 14.89 3.77 -12.45
C SER A 65 13.85 3.29 -13.45
N SER A 66 13.19 2.17 -13.18
CA SER A 66 12.13 1.59 -14.01
C SER A 66 11.07 0.96 -13.12
N LEU A 67 9.90 0.70 -13.69
CA LEU A 67 8.80 0.05 -12.99
C LEU A 67 8.86 -1.47 -13.18
N ARG A 68 8.44 -2.22 -12.14
CA ARG A 68 8.30 -3.68 -12.25
C ARG A 68 7.06 -4.08 -13.03
N CYS A 69 6.00 -3.27 -12.94
CA CYS A 69 4.77 -3.46 -13.68
C CYS A 69 4.48 -2.23 -14.53
N ASP A 70 3.94 -2.42 -15.71
CA ASP A 70 3.57 -1.32 -16.58
C ASP A 70 2.42 -0.53 -15.95
N ILE A 71 2.55 0.80 -15.99
CA ILE A 71 1.47 1.67 -15.57
C ILE A 71 0.47 1.78 -16.72
N LEU A 72 -0.81 1.69 -16.35
CA LEU A 72 -1.90 1.80 -17.29
C LEU A 72 -2.33 3.24 -17.56
N ASP A 73 -1.85 4.20 -16.77
CA ASP A 73 -2.31 5.59 -16.84
C ASP A 73 -1.13 6.54 -16.97
N ASP A 74 -1.01 7.18 -18.13
CA ASP A 74 0.08 8.11 -18.46
C ASP A 74 -0.07 9.47 -17.77
N GLN A 75 -1.20 9.74 -17.11
CA GLN A 75 -1.43 11.00 -16.41
C GLN A 75 -0.99 10.94 -14.94
N TRP A 76 -0.66 9.77 -14.44
CA TRP A 76 -0.20 9.62 -13.06
C TRP A 76 1.26 10.04 -12.94
N LYS A 77 1.59 10.63 -11.79
CA LYS A 77 2.97 10.95 -11.45
C LYS A 77 3.72 9.67 -11.11
N ILE A 78 4.98 9.58 -11.55
CA ILE A 78 5.89 8.50 -11.18
C ILE A 78 7.08 9.11 -10.46
N ILE A 79 7.44 8.52 -9.32
CA ILE A 79 8.66 8.85 -8.59
C ILE A 79 9.62 7.68 -8.71
N TYR A 80 10.79 7.93 -9.28
CA TYR A 80 11.89 6.97 -9.33
C TYR A 80 12.92 7.36 -8.28
N LEU A 81 13.18 6.47 -7.31
CA LEU A 81 14.16 6.74 -6.26
C LEU A 81 15.59 6.49 -6.72
N ASN A 82 15.75 5.89 -7.89
CA ASN A 82 17.03 5.70 -8.61
C ASN A 82 18.10 4.93 -7.83
N ASN A 83 17.69 4.03 -6.95
CA ASN A 83 18.60 3.13 -6.27
C ASN A 83 19.07 2.03 -7.22
N LYS A 84 20.29 1.51 -7.00
CA LYS A 84 20.80 0.41 -7.80
C LYS A 84 20.02 -0.86 -7.48
N ASN A 85 19.54 -1.53 -8.53
CA ASN A 85 18.83 -2.78 -8.38
C ASN A 85 19.82 -3.91 -8.06
N THR A 86 19.73 -4.42 -6.84
CA THR A 86 20.51 -5.58 -6.39
C THR A 86 19.73 -6.88 -6.46
N GLY A 87 18.45 -6.82 -6.86
CA GLY A 87 17.55 -7.96 -6.86
C GLY A 87 17.15 -8.42 -5.47
N THR A 88 17.47 -7.66 -4.43
CA THR A 88 17.22 -8.04 -3.03
C THR A 88 15.93 -7.47 -2.50
N ARG A 89 15.40 -8.09 -1.42
CA ARG A 89 14.27 -7.56 -0.66
C ARG A 89 14.58 -6.16 -0.13
N SER A 90 15.81 -5.92 0.28
CA SER A 90 16.26 -4.62 0.76
C SER A 90 16.05 -3.53 -0.29
N PHE A 91 16.43 -3.79 -1.55
CA PHE A 91 16.20 -2.86 -2.65
C PHE A 91 14.70 -2.54 -2.81
N TYR A 92 13.86 -3.56 -2.88
CA TYR A 92 12.42 -3.36 -3.10
C TYR A 92 11.71 -2.71 -1.90
N SER A 93 12.28 -2.78 -0.70
CA SER A 93 11.71 -2.13 0.48
C SER A 93 12.01 -0.63 0.58
N ILE A 94 12.92 -0.11 -0.25
CA ILE A 94 13.31 1.31 -0.21
C ILE A 94 12.09 2.21 -0.50
N LYS A 95 11.33 1.88 -1.53
CA LYS A 95 10.10 2.63 -1.86
C LYS A 95 9.06 2.55 -0.75
N ASP A 96 8.95 1.40 -0.09
CA ASP A 96 8.00 1.21 1.00
C ASP A 96 8.33 2.11 2.17
N LYS A 97 9.60 2.18 2.57
CA LYS A 97 10.05 3.08 3.62
C LYS A 97 9.73 4.54 3.29
N TYR A 98 10.04 4.94 2.06
CA TYR A 98 9.74 6.29 1.59
C TYR A 98 8.25 6.62 1.70
N MET A 99 7.39 5.72 1.20
CA MET A 99 5.94 5.95 1.20
C MET A 99 5.34 5.97 2.62
N THR A 100 5.86 5.14 3.53
CA THR A 100 5.38 5.15 4.93
C THR A 100 5.75 6.42 5.68
N GLU A 101 6.81 7.10 5.27
CA GLU A 101 7.23 8.36 5.87
C GLU A 101 6.39 9.54 5.41
N ILE A 102 6.07 9.61 4.11
CA ILE A 102 5.41 10.78 3.54
C ILE A 102 3.89 10.73 3.56
N CYS A 103 3.28 9.57 3.74
CA CYS A 103 1.83 9.43 3.73
C CYS A 103 1.20 9.99 5.01
N ASP A 104 -0.13 10.20 4.95
CA ASP A 104 -0.92 10.59 6.11
C ASP A 104 -1.62 9.40 6.74
N TYR A 105 -1.91 8.36 5.94
CA TYR A 105 -2.74 7.23 6.34
C TYR A 105 -2.35 5.99 5.54
N GLY A 106 -2.39 4.82 6.16
CA GLY A 106 -2.09 3.57 5.49
C GLY A 106 -3.35 2.73 5.24
N LEU A 107 -3.46 2.21 4.02
CA LEU A 107 -4.49 1.23 3.64
C LEU A 107 -3.76 -0.04 3.19
N CYS A 108 -3.87 -1.09 3.98
CA CYS A 108 -3.17 -2.35 3.73
C CYS A 108 -4.18 -3.47 3.48
N ILE A 109 -4.02 -4.17 2.36
CA ILE A 109 -4.85 -5.33 2.01
C ILE A 109 -3.95 -6.56 2.12
N TRP A 110 -4.15 -7.35 3.18
CA TRP A 110 -3.19 -8.35 3.63
C TRP A 110 -3.82 -9.75 3.69
N ASN A 111 -3.08 -10.75 3.29
CA ASN A 111 -3.52 -12.15 3.38
C ASN A 111 -3.19 -12.80 4.75
N GLY A 112 -2.68 -12.02 5.71
CA GLY A 112 -2.33 -12.50 7.04
C GLY A 112 -0.96 -13.17 7.14
N SER A 113 -0.27 -13.39 6.02
CA SER A 113 1.00 -14.13 6.01
C SER A 113 2.15 -13.40 5.30
N SER A 114 1.87 -12.50 4.36
CA SER A 114 2.97 -11.86 3.62
C SER A 114 3.79 -10.93 4.52
N VAL A 115 5.11 -11.14 4.49
CA VAL A 115 6.06 -10.43 5.35
C VAL A 115 6.19 -8.96 4.95
N SER A 116 6.21 -8.67 3.65
CA SER A 116 6.36 -7.31 3.16
C SER A 116 5.23 -6.40 3.62
N THR A 117 3.98 -6.89 3.55
CA THR A 117 2.83 -6.11 4.00
C THR A 117 2.84 -5.94 5.52
N LYS A 118 3.19 -6.99 6.26
CA LYS A 118 3.35 -6.90 7.72
C LYS A 118 4.37 -5.83 8.09
N ASN A 119 5.50 -5.81 7.41
CA ASN A 119 6.55 -4.83 7.64
C ASN A 119 6.05 -3.40 7.34
N ASN A 120 5.24 -3.22 6.32
CA ASN A 120 4.66 -1.92 6.01
C ASN A 120 3.67 -1.45 7.07
N ILE A 121 2.85 -2.35 7.60
CA ILE A 121 1.97 -2.05 8.73
C ILE A 121 2.78 -1.57 9.92
N GLU A 122 3.84 -2.28 10.27
CA GLU A 122 4.71 -1.89 11.39
C GLU A 122 5.43 -0.56 11.14
N ARG A 123 5.94 -0.33 9.93
CA ARG A 123 6.58 0.95 9.58
C ARG A 123 5.61 2.13 9.72
N LEU A 124 4.39 1.96 9.24
CA LEU A 124 3.36 2.99 9.38
C LEU A 124 3.11 3.33 10.85
N LEU A 125 2.92 2.32 11.67
CA LEU A 125 2.67 2.50 13.12
C LEU A 125 3.88 3.12 13.82
N LEU A 126 5.09 2.72 13.46
CA LEU A 126 6.32 3.33 14.00
C LEU A 126 6.49 4.79 13.58
N ASN A 127 5.92 5.18 12.45
CA ASN A 127 5.88 6.57 11.97
C ASN A 127 4.66 7.34 12.49
N ASN A 128 3.95 6.78 13.48
CA ASN A 128 2.76 7.38 14.10
C ASN A 128 1.60 7.60 13.12
N LYS A 129 1.51 6.76 12.09
CA LYS A 129 0.38 6.79 11.16
C LYS A 129 -0.71 5.82 11.60
N ILE A 130 -1.95 6.14 11.26
CA ILE A 130 -3.08 5.21 11.45
C ILE A 130 -3.08 4.25 10.27
N VAL A 131 -3.32 2.97 10.51
CA VAL A 131 -3.35 1.93 9.50
C VAL A 131 -4.69 1.23 9.51
N GLU A 132 -5.33 1.19 8.36
CA GLU A 132 -6.53 0.40 8.12
C GLU A 132 -6.12 -0.87 7.38
N VAL A 133 -6.43 -2.03 7.95
CA VAL A 133 -6.00 -3.32 7.41
C VAL A 133 -7.23 -4.17 7.07
N TYR A 134 -7.28 -4.67 5.84
CA TYR A 134 -8.26 -5.67 5.42
C TYR A 134 -7.56 -7.02 5.34
N ILE A 135 -7.96 -7.95 6.22
CA ILE A 135 -7.35 -9.29 6.31
C ILE A 135 -8.32 -10.29 5.72
N ASN A 136 -7.84 -11.09 4.77
CA ASN A 136 -8.62 -12.21 4.20
C ASN A 136 -10.06 -11.82 3.85
N ASN A 137 -10.22 -10.77 3.09
CA ASN A 137 -11.47 -10.37 2.44
C ASN A 137 -12.42 -9.49 3.25
N ASP A 138 -12.63 -9.78 4.53
CA ASP A 138 -13.79 -9.20 5.21
C ASP A 138 -13.47 -8.53 6.54
N ASP A 139 -12.34 -8.84 7.15
CA ASP A 139 -12.01 -8.31 8.47
C ASP A 139 -11.26 -7.00 8.35
N GLN A 140 -11.99 -5.90 8.51
CA GLN A 140 -11.39 -4.58 8.61
C GLN A 140 -10.95 -4.33 10.05
N LYS A 141 -9.70 -3.94 10.24
CA LYS A 141 -9.15 -3.53 11.52
C LYS A 141 -8.40 -2.22 11.38
N ILE A 142 -8.52 -1.35 12.37
CA ILE A 142 -7.80 -0.07 12.41
C ILE A 142 -6.84 -0.10 13.59
N TYR A 143 -5.56 0.13 13.31
CA TYR A 143 -4.51 0.17 14.31
C TYR A 143 -3.96 1.59 14.43
N LYS A 144 -3.73 2.03 15.67
CA LYS A 144 -3.19 3.35 15.98
C LYS A 144 -1.83 3.28 16.65
N ASN A 145 -1.47 2.11 17.20
CA ASN A 145 -0.15 1.91 17.79
C ASN A 145 0.34 0.49 17.54
N ILE A 146 1.67 0.34 17.56
CA ILE A 146 2.31 -0.91 17.18
C ILE A 146 2.07 -2.04 18.19
N ASN A 147 1.84 -1.71 19.45
CA ASN A 147 1.61 -2.74 20.48
C ASN A 147 0.28 -3.47 20.26
N GLU A 148 -0.77 -2.77 19.81
CA GLU A 148 -2.03 -3.40 19.43
C GLU A 148 -1.81 -4.42 18.32
N PHE A 149 -1.08 -4.03 17.28
CA PHE A 149 -0.83 -4.90 16.14
C PHE A 149 0.04 -6.10 16.54
N ARG A 150 1.15 -5.87 17.23
CA ARG A 150 2.06 -6.94 17.68
C ARG A 150 1.39 -7.89 18.68
N GLY A 151 0.48 -7.39 19.51
CA GLY A 151 -0.29 -8.23 20.43
C GLY A 151 -1.12 -9.27 19.69
N GLU A 152 -1.64 -8.94 18.52
CA GLU A 152 -2.45 -9.87 17.72
C GLU A 152 -1.61 -10.82 16.85
N TYR A 153 -0.47 -10.36 16.30
CA TYR A 153 0.24 -11.11 15.26
C TYR A 153 1.60 -11.65 15.65
N ASN A 154 2.28 -11.11 16.67
CA ASN A 154 3.56 -11.65 17.09
C ASN A 154 3.44 -12.79 18.10
N ASN A 155 2.33 -12.86 18.86
CA ASN A 155 2.10 -13.93 19.83
C ASN A 155 1.82 -15.28 19.17
N GLU A 156 1.45 -15.31 17.90
CA GLU A 156 1.17 -16.54 17.17
C GLU A 156 2.46 -17.26 16.76
N LEU A 157 3.62 -16.61 16.89
CA LEU A 157 4.93 -17.15 16.50
C LEU A 157 5.72 -17.71 17.68
N SER A 158 5.19 -17.65 18.87
CA SER A 158 5.86 -18.17 20.06
C SER A 158 5.44 -19.59 20.42
#